data_fbaa1049ff053a571a0f56f12696e3cd
#
_entry.id   fbaa1049ff053a571a0f56f12696e3cd
#
_cell.length_a   1.000
_cell.length_b   1.000
_cell.length_c   1.000
_cell.angle_alpha   90.00
_cell.angle_beta   90.00
_cell.angle_gamma   90.00
#
_symmetry.space_group_name_H-M   'P 1'
#
loop_
_entity.id
_entity.type
_entity.pdbx_description
1 polymer ?
#
loop_
_entity_poly.entity_id
_entity_poly.type
_entity_poly.pdbx_seq_one_letter_code
_entity_poly.pdbx_strand_id
1 'polypeptide(L)'
;MRDNTPPHRPDFDDGEDELQEIIELEEQPLDEDDDDLEEVTLEQLEARLAMAGGDDDDDDEEDEEELRDRERIANIRDEAEITFKKHTAPVFACSLHPSYNWAVTGSEDDHAYVWETSTGDVLYEITDHKDTVTEAHFSHDGIYLATGDLSGELFAFKVSEQREERPVLTKIWEYSMSDMSWLFWHRAAHILLAGSDSGEIFVWRIPSGDCKILPGQSSRCESGELSGDGKKLFTAYMNGSVKLWDLKSCQVLMEVNEQHPMGFGEITHAVVACERDSPFYICAEGSGKMLFCTNNGPVSTIQSEHGIECLAFSPSSADLKLFACGSLDGRISIWDYAKYSLRTICENPVPNDGVIRIKWLNDNTILAATSQGNLNAFDARTGSLKFTLTGHYYHIYEFVYKAQENLLLTVSEDNTAKIFKVPELGD
;
A
#
# COMPACT_ATOMS: atom_id res chain seq x y z
N MET A 1 -2.02 -65.60 8.97
CA MET A 1 -2.81 -65.09 10.07
C MET A 1 -1.90 -64.07 10.78
N ARG A 2 -2.08 -62.78 10.53
CA ARG A 2 -1.49 -61.67 11.29
C ARG A 2 -2.62 -60.82 11.80
N ASP A 3 -2.73 -60.73 13.13
CA ASP A 3 -3.70 -59.95 13.86
C ASP A 3 -3.51 -58.44 13.57
N ASN A 4 -4.57 -57.80 13.13
CA ASN A 4 -4.69 -56.37 13.02
C ASN A 4 -5.64 -55.89 14.12
N THR A 5 -5.12 -55.51 15.27
CA THR A 5 -5.87 -54.78 16.30
C THR A 5 -5.35 -53.33 16.29
N PRO A 6 -6.22 -52.30 16.14
CA PRO A 6 -5.82 -50.90 16.22
C PRO A 6 -5.57 -50.52 17.68
N PRO A 7 -4.67 -49.57 17.95
CA PRO A 7 -4.32 -49.14 19.31
C PRO A 7 -5.48 -48.28 19.91
N HIS A 8 -5.72 -48.52 21.21
CA HIS A 8 -6.65 -47.81 22.09
C HIS A 8 -6.40 -46.31 22.09
N ARG A 9 -7.47 -45.55 21.96
CA ARG A 9 -7.50 -44.12 22.31
C ARG A 9 -7.51 -43.97 23.83
N PRO A 10 -6.75 -43.05 24.42
CA PRO A 10 -6.97 -42.68 25.82
C PRO A 10 -8.26 -41.86 25.93
N ASP A 11 -9.07 -42.18 26.92
CA ASP A 11 -10.25 -41.44 27.36
C ASP A 11 -9.82 -40.08 27.87
N PHE A 12 -10.37 -39.01 27.31
CA PHE A 12 -10.32 -37.68 27.89
C PHE A 12 -11.46 -37.60 28.92
N ASP A 13 -11.07 -37.43 30.16
CA ASP A 13 -11.91 -37.17 31.31
C ASP A 13 -12.45 -35.72 31.20
N ASP A 14 -13.76 -35.58 31.35
CA ASP A 14 -14.45 -34.30 31.30
C ASP A 14 -14.14 -33.49 32.56
N GLY A 15 -13.21 -32.51 32.44
CA GLY A 15 -12.91 -31.54 33.49
C GLY A 15 -13.95 -30.41 33.53
N GLU A 16 -15.09 -30.66 34.14
CA GLU A 16 -16.09 -29.63 34.54
C GLU A 16 -15.79 -29.04 35.91
N ASP A 17 -14.52 -28.73 36.26
CA ASP A 17 -14.18 -28.24 37.63
C ASP A 17 -13.18 -27.06 37.67
N GLU A 18 -13.03 -26.26 36.62
CA GLU A 18 -12.13 -25.08 36.67
C GLU A 18 -12.81 -23.70 36.50
N LEU A 19 -14.10 -23.55 36.81
CA LEU A 19 -14.78 -22.24 36.77
C LEU A 19 -15.39 -21.79 38.13
N GLN A 20 -14.85 -22.23 39.27
CA GLN A 20 -15.31 -21.78 40.58
C GLN A 20 -14.26 -21.15 41.48
N GLU A 21 -13.12 -20.70 40.96
CA GLU A 21 -12.04 -20.13 41.80
C GLU A 21 -11.72 -18.67 41.50
N ILE A 22 -12.70 -17.83 41.19
CA ILE A 22 -12.55 -16.36 41.24
C ILE A 22 -13.87 -15.78 41.75
N ILE A 23 -14.07 -15.72 43.04
CA ILE A 23 -14.84 -14.75 43.85
C ILE A 23 -14.84 -15.27 45.31
N GLU A 24 -13.75 -15.17 45.99
CA GLU A 24 -13.70 -14.98 47.43
C GLU A 24 -12.86 -13.73 47.70
N LEU A 25 -13.51 -12.57 47.67
CA LEU A 25 -13.01 -11.36 48.30
C LEU A 25 -13.23 -11.55 49.80
N GLU A 26 -12.15 -11.76 50.53
CA GLU A 26 -12.14 -11.73 52.01
C GLU A 26 -12.67 -10.36 52.45
N GLU A 27 -13.83 -10.38 53.11
CA GLU A 27 -14.31 -9.28 53.95
C GLU A 27 -13.36 -9.12 55.15
N GLN A 28 -12.48 -8.13 55.11
CA GLN A 28 -11.78 -7.67 56.34
C GLN A 28 -12.75 -6.82 57.16
N PRO A 29 -12.81 -7.00 58.48
CA PRO A 29 -13.65 -6.17 59.32
C PRO A 29 -13.11 -4.73 59.37
N LEU A 30 -14.02 -3.76 59.19
CA LEU A 30 -13.78 -2.35 59.38
C LEU A 30 -13.49 -2.11 60.87
N ASP A 31 -12.28 -1.68 61.23
CA ASP A 31 -11.98 -1.11 62.54
C ASP A 31 -12.74 0.23 62.64
N GLU A 32 -13.68 0.26 63.61
CA GLU A 32 -14.27 1.50 64.13
C GLU A 32 -13.21 2.20 64.96
N ASP A 33 -12.61 3.26 64.39
CA ASP A 33 -12.07 4.43 65.12
C ASP A 33 -11.22 5.27 64.17
N ASP A 34 -11.88 6.29 63.57
CA ASP A 34 -11.31 7.63 63.36
C ASP A 34 -12.41 8.59 62.82
N ASP A 35 -13.03 9.26 63.79
CA ASP A 35 -13.80 10.49 63.59
C ASP A 35 -12.85 11.63 63.23
N ASP A 36 -12.49 11.80 61.96
CA ASP A 36 -11.96 13.06 61.41
C ASP A 36 -12.47 13.23 59.97
N LEU A 37 -13.79 13.32 59.84
CA LEU A 37 -14.39 13.93 58.65
C LEU A 37 -14.15 15.43 58.71
N GLU A 38 -13.04 15.91 58.14
CA GLU A 38 -12.89 17.33 57.84
C GLU A 38 -14.07 17.76 56.93
N GLU A 39 -14.95 18.61 57.50
CA GLU A 39 -15.99 19.28 56.72
C GLU A 39 -15.32 20.11 55.62
N VAL A 40 -15.25 19.54 54.43
CA VAL A 40 -14.81 20.27 53.23
C VAL A 40 -15.84 21.38 52.97
N THR A 41 -15.44 22.61 53.25
CA THR A 41 -16.31 23.77 53.01
C THR A 41 -16.62 23.94 51.55
N LEU A 42 -17.80 24.52 51.25
CA LEU A 42 -18.22 24.81 49.87
C LEU A 42 -17.15 25.59 49.09
N GLU A 43 -16.44 26.52 49.77
CA GLU A 43 -15.31 27.28 49.21
C GLU A 43 -14.12 26.40 48.80
N GLN A 44 -13.84 25.32 49.56
CA GLN A 44 -12.77 24.37 49.22
C GLN A 44 -13.18 23.44 48.07
N LEU A 45 -14.47 23.12 47.95
CA LEU A 45 -15.01 22.38 46.79
C LEU A 45 -14.99 23.25 45.53
N GLU A 46 -15.39 24.54 45.64
CA GLU A 46 -15.33 25.51 44.53
C GLU A 46 -13.87 25.78 44.10
N ALA A 47 -12.94 25.88 45.05
CA ALA A 47 -11.51 26.01 44.74
C ALA A 47 -10.90 24.75 44.10
N ARG A 48 -11.35 23.53 44.45
CA ARG A 48 -10.97 22.28 43.82
C ARG A 48 -11.58 22.12 42.41
N LEU A 49 -12.82 22.54 42.24
CA LEU A 49 -13.47 22.62 40.91
C LEU A 49 -12.82 23.67 40.02
N ALA A 50 -12.41 24.83 40.55
CA ALA A 50 -11.67 25.83 39.80
C ALA A 50 -10.21 25.44 39.50
N MET A 51 -9.62 24.49 40.23
CA MET A 51 -8.30 23.92 39.91
C MET A 51 -8.38 22.65 39.05
N ALA A 52 -9.55 22.03 38.92
CA ALA A 52 -9.82 20.91 38.02
C ALA A 52 -10.30 21.38 36.61
N GLY A 53 -10.54 22.68 36.43
CA GLY A 53 -10.80 23.32 35.15
C GLY A 53 -9.48 23.78 34.51
N GLY A 54 -8.59 22.84 34.22
CA GLY A 54 -7.37 23.07 33.47
C GLY A 54 -7.29 22.01 32.38
N ASP A 55 -7.18 22.51 31.15
CA ASP A 55 -6.96 21.81 29.86
C ASP A 55 -8.22 21.43 29.05
N ASP A 56 -9.17 22.39 28.88
CA ASP A 56 -10.13 22.34 27.78
C ASP A 56 -9.55 22.97 26.47
N ASP A 57 -8.26 23.37 26.48
CA ASP A 57 -7.63 24.01 25.31
C ASP A 57 -7.35 23.00 24.16
N ASP A 58 -7.22 21.70 24.47
CA ASP A 58 -6.97 20.66 23.44
C ASP A 58 -8.27 20.33 22.65
N ASP A 59 -9.45 20.36 23.28
CA ASP A 59 -10.73 20.09 22.63
C ASP A 59 -11.12 21.23 21.66
N ASP A 60 -10.79 22.48 21.98
CA ASP A 60 -11.06 23.65 21.14
C ASP A 60 -10.16 23.66 19.88
N GLU A 61 -8.93 23.14 19.95
CA GLU A 61 -8.03 23.03 18.79
C GLU A 61 -8.48 21.93 17.81
N GLU A 62 -8.95 20.78 18.31
CA GLU A 62 -9.52 19.70 17.48
C GLU A 62 -10.78 20.17 16.73
N ASP A 63 -11.67 20.92 17.38
CA ASP A 63 -12.88 21.48 16.76
C ASP A 63 -12.56 22.49 15.66
N GLU A 64 -11.52 23.31 15.83
CA GLU A 64 -11.07 24.27 14.81
C GLU A 64 -10.43 23.59 13.59
N GLU A 65 -9.69 22.50 13.79
CA GLU A 65 -9.07 21.73 12.71
C GLU A 65 -10.14 21.01 11.88
N GLU A 66 -11.10 20.38 12.53
CA GLU A 66 -12.23 19.73 11.86
C GLU A 66 -13.08 20.75 11.05
N LEU A 67 -13.28 21.95 11.58
CA LEU A 67 -14.00 23.00 10.87
C LEU A 67 -13.24 23.48 9.62
N ARG A 68 -11.93 23.68 9.73
CA ARG A 68 -11.05 24.05 8.60
C ARG A 68 -11.07 22.98 7.51
N ASP A 69 -11.05 21.70 7.90
CA ASP A 69 -11.09 20.58 6.97
C ASP A 69 -12.43 20.49 6.25
N ARG A 70 -13.55 20.68 6.95
CA ARG A 70 -14.89 20.79 6.37
C ARG A 70 -15.00 21.94 5.38
N GLU A 71 -14.45 23.11 5.70
CA GLU A 71 -14.42 24.25 4.79
C GLU A 71 -13.54 23.97 3.56
N ARG A 72 -12.39 23.31 3.74
CA ARG A 72 -11.52 22.89 2.64
C ARG A 72 -12.26 21.95 1.69
N ILE A 73 -12.88 20.89 2.22
CA ILE A 73 -13.63 19.90 1.45
C ILE A 73 -14.79 20.55 0.66
N ALA A 74 -15.53 21.45 1.30
CA ALA A 74 -16.66 22.15 0.65
C ALA A 74 -16.24 23.03 -0.53
N ASN A 75 -14.98 23.44 -0.59
CA ASN A 75 -14.44 24.31 -1.64
C ASN A 75 -13.69 23.52 -2.76
N ILE A 76 -13.52 22.20 -2.62
CA ILE A 76 -12.86 21.40 -3.65
C ILE A 76 -13.74 21.33 -4.90
N ARG A 77 -13.15 21.72 -6.04
CA ARG A 77 -13.76 21.50 -7.35
C ARG A 77 -13.51 20.09 -7.79
N ASP A 78 -14.56 19.31 -8.02
CA ASP A 78 -14.43 17.98 -8.61
C ASP A 78 -14.22 18.08 -10.14
N GLU A 79 -13.04 17.73 -10.62
CA GLU A 79 -12.65 17.74 -12.03
C GLU A 79 -12.70 16.33 -12.64
N ALA A 80 -13.16 15.33 -11.89
CA ALA A 80 -13.33 13.98 -12.40
C ALA A 80 -14.45 13.91 -13.46
N GLU A 81 -14.22 13.17 -14.54
CA GLU A 81 -15.27 12.87 -15.52
C GLU A 81 -16.28 11.85 -14.97
N ILE A 82 -15.80 10.87 -14.21
CA ILE A 82 -16.60 9.82 -13.56
C ILE A 82 -16.15 9.67 -12.11
N THR A 83 -17.13 9.55 -11.22
CA THR A 83 -16.90 9.19 -9.81
C THR A 83 -17.65 7.90 -9.49
N PHE A 84 -16.91 6.85 -9.17
CA PHE A 84 -17.45 5.56 -8.70
C PHE A 84 -17.62 5.62 -7.19
N LYS A 85 -18.87 5.43 -6.70
CA LYS A 85 -19.30 5.63 -5.29
C LYS A 85 -19.97 4.39 -4.69
N LYS A 86 -19.56 3.19 -5.11
CA LYS A 86 -20.15 1.96 -4.59
C LYS A 86 -19.49 1.46 -3.32
N HIS A 87 -18.21 1.77 -3.14
CA HIS A 87 -17.50 1.46 -1.92
C HIS A 87 -18.06 2.25 -0.73
N THR A 88 -18.05 1.62 0.43
CA THR A 88 -18.54 2.20 1.69
C THR A 88 -17.43 2.53 2.68
N ALA A 89 -16.19 2.19 2.32
CA ALA A 89 -14.98 2.41 3.08
C ALA A 89 -13.82 2.80 2.14
N PRO A 90 -12.63 3.20 2.64
CA PRO A 90 -11.46 3.57 1.86
C PRO A 90 -11.11 2.59 0.75
N VAL A 91 -10.72 3.12 -0.42
CA VAL A 91 -10.37 2.34 -1.61
C VAL A 91 -8.87 2.32 -1.79
N PHE A 92 -8.25 1.13 -1.73
CA PHE A 92 -6.80 0.96 -1.74
C PHE A 92 -6.23 0.53 -3.08
N ALA A 93 -6.95 -0.33 -3.79
CA ALA A 93 -6.46 -0.97 -5.00
C ALA A 93 -7.19 -0.49 -6.24
N CYS A 94 -6.46 -0.33 -7.35
CA CYS A 94 -7.06 -0.11 -8.65
C CYS A 94 -6.22 -0.64 -9.80
N SER A 95 -6.90 -1.09 -10.86
CA SER A 95 -6.28 -1.48 -12.13
C SER A 95 -7.21 -1.22 -13.29
N LEU A 96 -6.64 -0.90 -14.46
CA LEU A 96 -7.37 -0.76 -15.71
C LEU A 96 -7.17 -1.98 -16.59
N HIS A 97 -8.25 -2.45 -17.20
CA HIS A 97 -8.15 -3.51 -18.18
C HIS A 97 -7.37 -3.03 -19.42
N PRO A 98 -6.40 -3.81 -19.94
CA PRO A 98 -5.55 -3.33 -21.04
C PRO A 98 -6.32 -3.05 -22.35
N SER A 99 -7.42 -3.75 -22.61
CA SER A 99 -8.13 -3.68 -23.91
C SER A 99 -9.57 -3.18 -23.82
N TYR A 100 -10.20 -3.22 -22.65
CA TYR A 100 -11.60 -2.77 -22.44
C TYR A 100 -11.64 -1.55 -21.54
N ASN A 101 -12.78 -0.83 -21.56
CA ASN A 101 -13.04 0.30 -20.69
C ASN A 101 -13.50 -0.16 -19.30
N TRP A 102 -12.79 -1.12 -18.72
CA TRP A 102 -13.09 -1.67 -17.40
C TRP A 102 -12.01 -1.32 -16.40
N ALA A 103 -12.46 -0.98 -15.23
CA ALA A 103 -11.60 -0.84 -14.05
C ALA A 103 -11.96 -1.89 -13.02
N VAL A 104 -11.01 -2.26 -12.18
CA VAL A 104 -11.24 -2.96 -10.93
C VAL A 104 -10.77 -2.09 -9.78
N THR A 105 -11.52 -2.09 -8.68
CA THR A 105 -11.18 -1.42 -7.42
C THR A 105 -11.39 -2.35 -6.25
N GLY A 106 -10.54 -2.26 -5.22
CA GLY A 106 -10.61 -3.00 -3.96
C GLY A 106 -10.59 -2.05 -2.77
N SER A 107 -11.35 -2.38 -1.71
CA SER A 107 -11.62 -1.49 -0.59
C SER A 107 -11.61 -2.21 0.76
N GLU A 108 -11.55 -1.41 1.82
CA GLU A 108 -11.73 -1.82 3.22
C GLU A 108 -13.16 -2.32 3.54
N ASP A 109 -14.10 -2.16 2.61
CA ASP A 109 -15.44 -2.74 2.73
C ASP A 109 -15.50 -4.23 2.37
N ASP A 110 -14.35 -4.92 2.29
CA ASP A 110 -14.16 -6.33 1.94
C ASP A 110 -14.64 -6.69 0.52
N HIS A 111 -14.83 -5.70 -0.33
CA HIS A 111 -15.34 -5.89 -1.67
C HIS A 111 -14.33 -5.43 -2.73
N ALA A 112 -14.36 -6.10 -3.88
CA ALA A 112 -13.81 -5.56 -5.11
C ALA A 112 -14.90 -5.45 -6.18
N TYR A 113 -14.87 -4.36 -6.94
CA TYR A 113 -15.81 -4.12 -8.04
C TYR A 113 -15.09 -4.04 -9.37
N VAL A 114 -15.63 -4.72 -10.39
CA VAL A 114 -15.30 -4.43 -11.78
C VAL A 114 -16.41 -3.53 -12.33
N TRP A 115 -16.03 -2.41 -12.92
CA TRP A 115 -16.96 -1.39 -13.38
C TRP A 115 -16.53 -0.74 -14.69
N GLU A 116 -17.49 -0.14 -15.41
CA GLU A 116 -17.28 0.53 -16.70
C GLU A 116 -16.73 1.94 -16.49
N THR A 117 -15.56 2.25 -17.05
CA THR A 117 -14.86 3.53 -16.84
C THR A 117 -15.55 4.72 -17.49
N SER A 118 -16.44 4.50 -18.46
CA SER A 118 -17.15 5.55 -19.16
C SER A 118 -18.48 5.95 -18.52
N THR A 119 -19.08 5.07 -17.72
CA THR A 119 -20.39 5.29 -17.09
C THR A 119 -20.37 5.22 -15.57
N GLY A 120 -19.40 4.51 -14.99
CA GLY A 120 -19.37 4.17 -13.55
C GLY A 120 -20.31 3.02 -13.16
N ASP A 121 -20.86 2.30 -14.15
CA ASP A 121 -21.75 1.18 -13.87
C ASP A 121 -20.99 -0.04 -13.37
N VAL A 122 -21.52 -0.68 -12.29
CA VAL A 122 -20.98 -1.95 -11.80
C VAL A 122 -21.25 -3.05 -12.82
N LEU A 123 -20.19 -3.74 -13.22
CA LEU A 123 -20.23 -4.88 -14.13
C LEU A 123 -20.17 -6.20 -13.35
N TYR A 124 -19.38 -6.24 -12.30
CA TYR A 124 -19.23 -7.43 -11.43
C TYR A 124 -18.82 -7.02 -10.02
N GLU A 125 -19.34 -7.75 -9.03
CA GLU A 125 -19.01 -7.58 -7.61
C GLU A 125 -18.34 -8.85 -7.09
N ILE A 126 -17.20 -8.71 -6.42
CA ILE A 126 -16.43 -9.78 -5.77
C ILE A 126 -16.63 -9.61 -4.26
N THR A 127 -17.30 -10.59 -3.64
CA THR A 127 -17.68 -10.59 -2.22
C THR A 127 -17.06 -11.75 -1.46
N ASP A 128 -16.06 -12.40 -2.04
CA ASP A 128 -15.43 -13.60 -1.46
C ASP A 128 -14.41 -13.24 -0.35
N HIS A 129 -13.96 -11.99 -0.30
CA HIS A 129 -13.00 -11.50 0.69
C HIS A 129 -13.60 -11.37 2.09
N LYS A 130 -12.74 -11.41 3.11
CA LYS A 130 -13.11 -11.34 4.53
C LYS A 130 -12.40 -10.22 5.28
N ASP A 131 -11.59 -9.48 4.59
CA ASP A 131 -10.79 -8.38 5.09
C ASP A 131 -10.53 -7.39 3.95
N THR A 132 -9.92 -6.27 4.25
CA THR A 132 -9.59 -5.19 3.33
C THR A 132 -8.92 -5.69 2.04
N VAL A 133 -9.52 -5.41 0.89
CA VAL A 133 -8.96 -5.74 -0.42
C VAL A 133 -7.92 -4.69 -0.80
N THR A 134 -6.65 -4.98 -0.54
CA THR A 134 -5.55 -4.05 -0.79
C THR A 134 -4.91 -4.21 -2.16
N GLU A 135 -5.21 -5.32 -2.86
CA GLU A 135 -4.64 -5.60 -4.17
C GLU A 135 -5.70 -6.12 -5.15
N ALA A 136 -5.77 -5.51 -6.33
CA ALA A 136 -6.69 -5.89 -7.39
C ALA A 136 -6.08 -5.55 -8.76
N HIS A 137 -5.67 -6.56 -9.55
CA HIS A 137 -4.87 -6.36 -10.75
C HIS A 137 -5.30 -7.24 -11.91
N PHE A 138 -5.54 -6.63 -13.08
CA PHE A 138 -5.63 -7.37 -14.33
C PHE A 138 -4.24 -7.86 -14.77
N SER A 139 -4.18 -9.06 -15.35
CA SER A 139 -2.97 -9.55 -16.02
C SER A 139 -2.61 -8.67 -17.23
N HIS A 140 -1.37 -8.74 -17.68
CA HIS A 140 -0.84 -7.92 -18.77
C HIS A 140 -1.65 -7.97 -20.08
N ASP A 141 -2.38 -9.05 -20.32
CA ASP A 141 -3.24 -9.26 -21.49
C ASP A 141 -4.76 -9.17 -21.17
N GLY A 142 -5.11 -8.95 -19.89
CA GLY A 142 -6.49 -8.86 -19.41
C GLY A 142 -7.24 -10.19 -19.32
N ILE A 143 -6.60 -11.33 -19.57
CA ILE A 143 -7.24 -12.65 -19.51
C ILE A 143 -7.58 -13.05 -18.08
N TYR A 144 -6.82 -12.57 -17.11
CA TYR A 144 -7.02 -12.85 -15.69
C TYR A 144 -7.12 -11.58 -14.87
N LEU A 145 -7.86 -11.68 -13.78
CA LEU A 145 -7.93 -10.72 -12.69
C LEU A 145 -7.48 -11.44 -11.41
N ALA A 146 -6.58 -10.85 -10.65
CA ALA A 146 -6.25 -11.31 -9.31
C ALA A 146 -6.68 -10.26 -8.28
N THR A 147 -7.20 -10.71 -7.14
CA THR A 147 -7.50 -9.90 -5.96
C THR A 147 -6.90 -10.54 -4.73
N GLY A 148 -6.54 -9.73 -3.74
CA GLY A 148 -5.99 -10.17 -2.48
C GLY A 148 -6.38 -9.23 -1.36
N ASP A 149 -6.66 -9.79 -0.18
CA ASP A 149 -6.96 -9.04 1.03
C ASP A 149 -5.83 -9.11 2.07
N LEU A 150 -5.91 -8.29 3.09
CA LEU A 150 -4.88 -8.21 4.14
C LEU A 150 -4.71 -9.53 4.88
N SER A 151 -5.78 -10.31 5.09
CA SER A 151 -5.72 -11.62 5.75
C SER A 151 -5.03 -12.70 4.92
N GLY A 152 -4.65 -12.39 3.67
CA GLY A 152 -3.95 -13.30 2.76
C GLY A 152 -4.86 -14.23 1.96
N GLU A 153 -6.15 -13.94 1.85
CA GLU A 153 -7.07 -14.63 0.93
C GLU A 153 -6.87 -14.09 -0.48
N LEU A 154 -6.42 -14.95 -1.39
CA LEU A 154 -6.11 -14.60 -2.78
C LEU A 154 -7.05 -15.32 -3.73
N PHE A 155 -7.58 -14.59 -4.70
CA PHE A 155 -8.41 -15.14 -5.76
C PHE A 155 -7.89 -14.79 -7.14
N ALA A 156 -8.02 -15.72 -8.08
CA ALA A 156 -7.81 -15.43 -9.49
C ALA A 156 -9.05 -15.81 -10.31
N PHE A 157 -9.46 -14.89 -11.15
CA PHE A 157 -10.61 -15.01 -12.02
C PHE A 157 -10.16 -15.03 -13.48
N LYS A 158 -10.77 -15.90 -14.28
CA LYS A 158 -10.68 -15.79 -15.73
C LYS A 158 -11.68 -14.75 -16.20
N VAL A 159 -11.19 -13.77 -16.91
CA VAL A 159 -11.99 -12.72 -17.55
C VAL A 159 -12.38 -13.19 -18.94
N SER A 160 -13.66 -13.18 -19.27
CA SER A 160 -14.17 -13.50 -20.59
C SER A 160 -15.28 -12.52 -20.96
N GLU A 161 -15.36 -12.20 -22.23
CA GLU A 161 -16.40 -11.34 -22.78
C GLU A 161 -17.68 -12.15 -23.04
N GLN A 162 -18.84 -11.62 -22.63
CA GLN A 162 -20.14 -12.11 -23.11
C GLN A 162 -20.70 -11.21 -24.21
N ARG A 163 -21.74 -11.70 -24.90
CA ARG A 163 -22.56 -10.87 -25.80
C ARG A 163 -23.06 -9.66 -25.00
N GLU A 164 -22.78 -8.43 -25.44
CA GLU A 164 -23.14 -7.15 -24.83
C GLU A 164 -21.98 -6.45 -24.04
N GLU A 165 -20.72 -6.79 -24.33
CA GLU A 165 -19.54 -6.11 -23.77
C GLU A 165 -19.42 -6.15 -22.22
N ARG A 166 -20.10 -7.11 -21.58
CA ARG A 166 -19.97 -7.29 -20.13
C ARG A 166 -18.97 -8.41 -19.80
N PRO A 167 -18.12 -8.21 -18.78
CA PRO A 167 -17.23 -9.26 -18.33
C PRO A 167 -17.99 -10.38 -17.66
N VAL A 168 -17.55 -11.61 -17.89
CA VAL A 168 -17.88 -12.76 -17.05
C VAL A 168 -16.62 -13.16 -16.31
N LEU A 169 -16.65 -13.03 -15.01
CA LEU A 169 -15.58 -13.49 -14.15
C LEU A 169 -15.90 -14.92 -13.70
N THR A 170 -14.96 -15.82 -13.95
CA THR A 170 -15.03 -17.19 -13.45
C THR A 170 -13.88 -17.40 -12.49
N LYS A 171 -14.16 -17.63 -11.20
CA LYS A 171 -13.12 -17.97 -10.21
C LYS A 171 -12.47 -19.29 -10.62
N ILE A 172 -11.16 -19.29 -10.85
CA ILE A 172 -10.39 -20.43 -11.36
C ILE A 172 -9.34 -20.91 -10.39
N TRP A 173 -9.00 -20.09 -9.40
CA TRP A 173 -7.98 -20.38 -8.42
C TRP A 173 -8.18 -19.55 -7.17
N GLU A 174 -7.84 -20.14 -6.03
CA GLU A 174 -7.83 -19.50 -4.73
C GLU A 174 -6.69 -20.04 -3.89
N TYR A 175 -6.17 -19.22 -3.01
CA TYR A 175 -5.10 -19.57 -2.07
C TYR A 175 -5.22 -18.73 -0.81
N SER A 176 -4.93 -19.34 0.36
CA SER A 176 -4.86 -18.67 1.64
C SER A 176 -3.42 -18.73 2.13
N MET A 177 -2.82 -17.59 2.41
CA MET A 177 -1.48 -17.44 2.96
C MET A 177 -1.56 -16.71 4.31
N SER A 178 -0.44 -16.42 4.96
CA SER A 178 -0.40 -15.44 6.05
C SER A 178 -0.66 -14.03 5.50
N ASP A 179 -0.78 -13.05 6.39
CA ASP A 179 -1.07 -11.67 6.02
C ASP A 179 -0.26 -11.21 4.80
N MET A 180 -0.97 -10.70 3.81
CA MET A 180 -0.38 -10.28 2.55
C MET A 180 0.23 -8.88 2.67
N SER A 181 1.42 -8.69 2.10
CA SER A 181 2.05 -7.37 2.01
C SER A 181 1.87 -6.73 0.64
N TRP A 182 1.94 -7.52 -0.40
CA TRP A 182 1.79 -7.07 -1.80
C TRP A 182 1.46 -8.25 -2.72
N LEU A 183 0.81 -7.93 -3.87
CA LEU A 183 0.43 -8.87 -4.92
C LEU A 183 0.56 -8.20 -6.29
N PHE A 184 1.16 -8.86 -7.26
CA PHE A 184 1.16 -8.38 -8.64
C PHE A 184 1.38 -9.48 -9.67
N TRP A 185 0.98 -9.21 -10.91
CA TRP A 185 1.25 -10.07 -12.05
C TRP A 185 2.64 -9.84 -12.65
N HIS A 186 3.25 -10.92 -13.11
CA HIS A 186 4.40 -10.81 -13.99
C HIS A 186 4.02 -10.09 -15.30
N ARG A 187 4.91 -9.19 -15.75
CA ARG A 187 4.63 -8.25 -16.87
C ARG A 187 4.39 -8.91 -18.24
N ALA A 188 4.72 -10.19 -18.45
CA ALA A 188 4.67 -10.87 -19.74
C ALA A 188 4.26 -12.36 -19.63
N ALA A 189 3.79 -12.82 -18.48
CA ALA A 189 3.39 -14.21 -18.26
C ALA A 189 2.29 -14.26 -17.19
N HIS A 190 1.49 -15.32 -17.22
CA HIS A 190 0.47 -15.56 -16.19
C HIS A 190 1.11 -16.15 -14.93
N ILE A 191 2.01 -15.39 -14.34
CA ILE A 191 2.65 -15.69 -13.07
C ILE A 191 2.21 -14.62 -12.08
N LEU A 192 1.65 -15.05 -10.98
CA LEU A 192 1.23 -14.20 -9.86
C LEU A 192 2.28 -14.30 -8.77
N LEU A 193 2.66 -13.16 -8.19
CA LEU A 193 3.63 -13.07 -7.11
C LEU A 193 2.99 -12.36 -5.92
N ALA A 194 3.25 -12.86 -4.70
CA ALA A 194 2.84 -12.21 -3.47
C ALA A 194 3.92 -12.30 -2.40
N GLY A 195 4.05 -11.26 -1.61
CA GLY A 195 4.87 -11.21 -0.40
C GLY A 195 4.01 -11.28 0.85
N SER A 196 4.55 -11.85 1.92
CA SER A 196 3.85 -12.05 3.19
C SER A 196 4.55 -11.37 4.37
N ASP A 197 3.83 -11.27 5.48
CA ASP A 197 4.33 -10.82 6.77
C ASP A 197 5.39 -11.77 7.37
N SER A 198 5.30 -13.08 7.07
CA SER A 198 6.33 -14.07 7.43
C SER A 198 7.62 -13.92 6.61
N GLY A 199 7.60 -13.08 5.56
CA GLY A 199 8.70 -12.83 4.65
C GLY A 199 8.84 -13.86 3.53
N GLU A 200 7.98 -14.85 3.45
CA GLU A 200 7.92 -15.77 2.32
C GLU A 200 7.36 -15.03 1.10
N ILE A 201 7.86 -15.43 -0.07
CA ILE A 201 7.35 -14.91 -1.33
C ILE A 201 6.85 -16.09 -2.14
N PHE A 202 5.62 -15.99 -2.56
CA PHE A 202 4.94 -17.01 -3.35
C PHE A 202 4.93 -16.61 -4.82
N VAL A 203 5.14 -17.62 -5.68
CA VAL A 203 5.18 -17.45 -7.14
C VAL A 203 4.34 -18.53 -7.76
N TRP A 204 3.13 -18.21 -8.21
CA TRP A 204 2.18 -19.14 -8.81
C TRP A 204 2.09 -19.01 -10.32
N ARG A 205 1.94 -20.14 -10.99
CA ARG A 205 1.53 -20.17 -12.40
C ARG A 205 0.03 -20.32 -12.47
N ILE A 206 -0.65 -19.34 -13.03
CA ILE A 206 -2.12 -19.37 -13.23
C ILE A 206 -2.41 -19.82 -14.67
N PRO A 207 -3.38 -20.74 -14.92
CA PRO A 207 -4.35 -21.26 -13.95
C PRO A 207 -3.97 -22.57 -13.27
N SER A 208 -2.78 -23.13 -13.51
CA SER A 208 -2.43 -24.46 -12.97
C SER A 208 -2.29 -24.50 -11.45
N GLY A 209 -2.00 -23.34 -10.82
CA GLY A 209 -1.75 -23.26 -9.39
C GLY A 209 -0.38 -23.78 -8.94
N ASP A 210 0.49 -24.16 -9.92
CA ASP A 210 1.87 -24.58 -9.57
C ASP A 210 2.58 -23.46 -8.81
N CYS A 211 2.97 -23.73 -7.58
CA CYS A 211 3.58 -22.76 -6.67
C CYS A 211 5.08 -23.03 -6.47
N LYS A 212 5.86 -21.97 -6.43
CA LYS A 212 7.21 -21.94 -5.87
C LYS A 212 7.23 -20.94 -4.72
N ILE A 213 7.97 -21.29 -3.68
CA ILE A 213 8.13 -20.43 -2.50
C ILE A 213 9.60 -20.02 -2.41
N LEU A 214 9.83 -18.70 -2.37
CA LEU A 214 11.13 -18.15 -2.00
C LEU A 214 11.15 -18.05 -0.47
N PRO A 215 12.15 -18.61 0.20
CA PRO A 215 12.13 -18.77 1.65
C PRO A 215 12.17 -17.43 2.38
N GLY A 216 11.30 -17.28 3.35
CA GLY A 216 11.19 -16.11 4.22
C GLY A 216 12.38 -15.97 5.17
N GLN A 217 12.40 -14.85 5.90
CA GLN A 217 13.42 -14.50 6.88
C GLN A 217 12.86 -14.23 8.28
N SER A 218 11.64 -14.69 8.55
CA SER A 218 10.90 -14.35 9.78
C SER A 218 10.77 -12.83 9.98
N SER A 219 10.64 -12.11 8.86
CA SER A 219 10.47 -10.66 8.82
C SER A 219 9.66 -10.30 7.59
N ARG A 220 8.65 -9.49 7.73
CA ARG A 220 7.73 -9.04 6.67
C ARG A 220 8.49 -8.62 5.42
N CYS A 221 8.07 -9.13 4.26
CA CYS A 221 8.54 -8.68 2.96
C CYS A 221 7.75 -7.43 2.58
N GLU A 222 8.30 -6.26 2.89
CA GLU A 222 7.58 -4.99 2.81
C GLU A 222 7.31 -4.56 1.37
N SER A 223 8.27 -4.79 0.48
CA SER A 223 8.16 -4.35 -0.90
C SER A 223 8.88 -5.30 -1.85
N GLY A 224 8.36 -5.43 -3.07
CA GLY A 224 8.96 -6.25 -4.12
C GLY A 224 8.69 -5.69 -5.51
N GLU A 225 9.70 -5.75 -6.41
CA GLU A 225 9.54 -5.36 -7.80
C GLU A 225 10.37 -6.24 -8.74
N LEU A 226 9.79 -6.53 -9.92
CA LEU A 226 10.45 -7.31 -10.96
C LEU A 226 11.48 -6.46 -11.72
N SER A 227 12.65 -7.06 -12.00
CA SER A 227 13.59 -6.53 -12.98
C SER A 227 12.91 -6.31 -14.34
N GLY A 228 13.45 -5.42 -15.16
CA GLY A 228 12.87 -5.10 -16.46
C GLY A 228 12.68 -6.31 -17.37
N ASP A 229 13.57 -7.30 -17.31
CA ASP A 229 13.49 -8.57 -18.06
C ASP A 229 12.53 -9.61 -17.44
N GLY A 230 11.95 -9.30 -16.28
CA GLY A 230 11.03 -10.17 -15.53
C GLY A 230 11.66 -11.44 -14.92
N LYS A 231 12.97 -11.61 -15.00
CA LYS A 231 13.61 -12.85 -14.52
C LYS A 231 14.04 -12.83 -13.07
N LYS A 232 14.12 -11.63 -12.50
CA LYS A 232 14.55 -11.40 -11.13
C LYS A 232 13.51 -10.60 -10.37
N LEU A 233 13.51 -10.79 -9.05
CA LEU A 233 12.71 -10.05 -8.11
C LEU A 233 13.64 -9.36 -7.11
N PHE A 234 13.48 -8.08 -6.92
CA PHE A 234 14.17 -7.29 -5.92
C PHE A 234 13.23 -7.00 -4.78
N THR A 235 13.65 -7.25 -3.54
CA THR A 235 12.77 -7.20 -2.35
C THR A 235 13.45 -6.54 -1.18
N ALA A 236 12.67 -5.88 -0.34
CA ALA A 236 13.07 -5.30 0.93
C ALA A 236 12.23 -5.88 2.08
N TYR A 237 12.85 -6.03 3.24
CA TYR A 237 12.26 -6.62 4.42
C TYR A 237 12.37 -5.68 5.62
N MET A 238 11.41 -5.78 6.56
CA MET A 238 11.34 -4.92 7.76
C MET A 238 12.58 -5.04 8.67
N ASN A 239 13.30 -6.17 8.64
CA ASN A 239 14.60 -6.30 9.33
C ASN A 239 15.77 -5.58 8.63
N GLY A 240 15.48 -4.77 7.61
CA GLY A 240 16.48 -4.04 6.85
C GLY A 240 17.23 -4.86 5.80
N SER A 241 16.88 -6.12 5.60
CA SER A 241 17.47 -6.94 4.54
C SER A 241 16.92 -6.55 3.18
N VAL A 242 17.80 -6.57 2.17
CA VAL A 242 17.44 -6.38 0.77
C VAL A 242 17.98 -7.54 -0.04
N LYS A 243 17.15 -8.13 -0.91
CA LYS A 243 17.52 -9.30 -1.69
C LYS A 243 17.20 -9.15 -3.17
N LEU A 244 18.05 -9.77 -3.99
CA LEU A 244 17.78 -9.99 -5.41
C LEU A 244 17.66 -11.51 -5.64
N TRP A 245 16.53 -11.94 -6.18
CA TRP A 245 16.19 -13.33 -6.43
C TRP A 245 16.22 -13.67 -7.92
N ASP A 246 16.66 -14.85 -8.26
CA ASP A 246 16.39 -15.48 -9.57
C ASP A 246 15.08 -16.27 -9.49
N LEU A 247 14.05 -15.87 -10.21
CA LEU A 247 12.72 -16.50 -10.15
C LEU A 247 12.68 -17.91 -10.75
N LYS A 248 13.64 -18.25 -11.61
CA LYS A 248 13.70 -19.59 -12.22
C LYS A 248 14.24 -20.62 -11.25
N SER A 249 15.36 -20.31 -10.63
CA SER A 249 16.06 -21.22 -9.69
C SER A 249 15.61 -21.05 -8.25
N CYS A 250 14.91 -19.99 -7.91
CA CYS A 250 14.52 -19.58 -6.55
C CYS A 250 15.74 -19.35 -5.64
N GLN A 251 16.87 -18.92 -6.22
CA GLN A 251 18.11 -18.68 -5.50
C GLN A 251 18.30 -17.17 -5.25
N VAL A 252 18.87 -16.84 -4.10
CA VAL A 252 19.33 -15.48 -3.81
C VAL A 252 20.57 -15.20 -4.65
N LEU A 253 20.53 -14.17 -5.48
CA LEU A 253 21.67 -13.70 -6.28
C LEU A 253 22.49 -12.65 -5.52
N MET A 254 21.84 -11.86 -4.69
CA MET A 254 22.45 -10.81 -3.87
C MET A 254 21.64 -10.66 -2.59
N GLU A 255 22.37 -10.44 -1.49
CA GLU A 255 21.78 -10.10 -0.20
C GLU A 255 22.59 -8.97 0.46
N VAL A 256 21.88 -8.00 0.99
CA VAL A 256 22.41 -6.96 1.86
C VAL A 256 21.62 -7.03 3.15
N ASN A 257 22.27 -7.29 4.26
CA ASN A 257 21.68 -7.39 5.58
C ASN A 257 22.20 -6.28 6.50
N GLU A 258 21.74 -6.22 7.72
CA GLU A 258 22.15 -5.23 8.72
C GLU A 258 23.65 -5.20 9.00
N GLN A 259 24.35 -6.32 8.83
CA GLN A 259 25.80 -6.45 9.07
C GLN A 259 26.63 -5.88 7.88
N HIS A 260 25.99 -5.67 6.73
CA HIS A 260 26.67 -5.09 5.58
C HIS A 260 26.92 -3.60 5.81
N PRO A 261 28.13 -3.05 5.47
CA PRO A 261 28.43 -1.63 5.70
C PRO A 261 27.45 -0.64 5.05
N MET A 262 26.77 -1.04 3.97
CA MET A 262 25.73 -0.25 3.30
C MET A 262 24.31 -0.67 3.70
N GLY A 263 24.15 -1.66 4.58
CA GLY A 263 22.85 -2.18 4.99
C GLY A 263 22.01 -1.17 5.76
N PHE A 264 20.75 -1.51 5.89
CA PHE A 264 19.81 -0.82 6.76
C PHE A 264 19.85 -1.47 8.15
N GLY A 265 19.38 -0.74 9.17
CA GLY A 265 18.94 -1.34 10.42
C GLY A 265 17.52 -1.88 10.28
N GLU A 266 16.86 -2.12 11.39
CA GLU A 266 15.42 -2.37 11.40
C GLU A 266 14.68 -1.13 10.87
N ILE A 267 13.74 -1.33 9.96
CA ILE A 267 13.04 -0.26 9.25
C ILE A 267 11.54 -0.41 9.43
N THR A 268 10.83 0.70 9.38
CA THR A 268 9.35 0.72 9.51
C THR A 268 8.65 0.76 8.16
N HIS A 269 9.34 1.21 7.13
CA HIS A 269 8.82 1.31 5.77
C HIS A 269 9.96 1.23 4.77
N ALA A 270 9.78 0.51 3.67
CA ALA A 270 10.71 0.46 2.57
C ALA A 270 10.02 0.33 1.23
N VAL A 271 10.55 1.03 0.24
CA VAL A 271 10.11 0.92 -1.14
C VAL A 271 11.27 0.49 -2.03
N VAL A 272 10.98 -0.34 -3.01
CA VAL A 272 11.95 -0.78 -4.01
C VAL A 272 11.54 -0.34 -5.41
N ALA A 273 12.53 -0.07 -6.25
CA ALA A 273 12.32 0.22 -7.66
C ALA A 273 13.39 -0.45 -8.51
N CYS A 274 12.97 -0.97 -9.66
CA CYS A 274 13.84 -1.62 -10.64
C CYS A 274 13.86 -0.81 -11.94
N GLU A 275 15.06 -0.49 -12.43
CA GLU A 275 15.21 0.11 -13.75
C GLU A 275 14.86 -0.92 -14.84
N ARG A 276 14.20 -0.48 -15.92
CA ARG A 276 13.63 -1.40 -16.92
C ARG A 276 14.65 -2.01 -17.87
N ASP A 277 15.62 -1.23 -18.32
CA ASP A 277 16.56 -1.60 -19.37
C ASP A 277 17.94 -1.96 -18.86
N SER A 278 18.21 -1.72 -17.59
CA SER A 278 19.48 -2.06 -16.97
C SER A 278 19.30 -2.78 -15.62
N PRO A 279 20.27 -3.60 -15.20
CA PRO A 279 20.21 -4.27 -13.91
C PRO A 279 20.59 -3.31 -12.78
N PHE A 280 19.80 -2.27 -12.61
CA PHE A 280 19.97 -1.26 -11.57
C PHE A 280 18.73 -1.23 -10.66
N TYR A 281 18.95 -1.25 -9.37
CA TYR A 281 17.92 -1.41 -8.36
C TYR A 281 18.14 -0.38 -7.26
N ILE A 282 17.04 0.17 -6.74
CA ILE A 282 17.05 1.09 -5.60
C ILE A 282 16.13 0.54 -4.52
N CYS A 283 16.60 0.52 -3.29
CA CYS A 283 15.79 0.40 -2.10
C CYS A 283 15.91 1.69 -1.30
N ALA A 284 14.81 2.27 -0.89
CA ALA A 284 14.78 3.41 0.00
C ALA A 284 13.92 3.11 1.22
N GLU A 285 14.31 3.66 2.34
CA GLU A 285 13.60 3.53 3.61
C GLU A 285 13.01 4.86 4.09
N GLY A 286 12.03 4.78 5.00
CA GLY A 286 11.30 5.94 5.51
C GLY A 286 12.18 7.03 6.14
N SER A 287 13.38 6.73 6.64
CA SER A 287 14.32 7.75 7.16
C SER A 287 15.07 8.53 6.08
N GLY A 288 14.89 8.16 4.80
CA GLY A 288 15.53 8.82 3.66
C GLY A 288 16.85 8.19 3.20
N LYS A 289 17.28 7.07 3.78
CA LYS A 289 18.44 6.33 3.28
C LYS A 289 18.08 5.57 2.02
N MET A 290 18.89 5.71 0.98
CA MET A 290 18.76 4.98 -0.30
C MET A 290 19.95 4.08 -0.51
N LEU A 291 19.70 2.83 -0.91
CA LEU A 291 20.70 1.84 -1.29
C LEU A 291 20.60 1.59 -2.79
N PHE A 292 21.70 1.71 -3.48
CA PHE A 292 21.83 1.45 -4.92
C PHE A 292 22.51 0.13 -5.16
N CYS A 293 21.90 -0.72 -5.96
CA CYS A 293 22.36 -2.08 -6.25
C CYS A 293 22.45 -2.34 -7.76
N THR A 294 23.31 -3.28 -8.12
CA THR A 294 23.39 -3.91 -9.44
C THR A 294 23.33 -5.44 -9.31
N ASN A 295 23.37 -6.17 -10.41
CA ASN A 295 23.51 -7.63 -10.35
C ASN A 295 24.78 -8.11 -9.60
N ASN A 296 25.79 -7.26 -9.46
CA ASN A 296 27.07 -7.59 -8.81
C ASN A 296 27.10 -7.23 -7.32
N GLY A 297 26.03 -6.66 -6.79
CA GLY A 297 25.93 -6.25 -5.40
C GLY A 297 25.61 -4.76 -5.21
N PRO A 298 25.61 -4.29 -3.96
CA PRO A 298 25.42 -2.89 -3.63
C PRO A 298 26.61 -2.05 -4.14
N VAL A 299 26.32 -0.85 -4.62
CA VAL A 299 27.30 0.04 -5.23
C VAL A 299 27.45 1.36 -4.50
N SER A 300 26.39 1.88 -3.90
CA SER A 300 26.39 3.16 -3.20
C SER A 300 25.22 3.28 -2.23
N THR A 301 25.34 4.22 -1.29
CA THR A 301 24.22 4.69 -0.46
C THR A 301 24.19 6.21 -0.47
N ILE A 302 22.99 6.78 -0.40
CA ILE A 302 22.77 8.21 -0.23
C ILE A 302 21.80 8.39 0.93
N GLN A 303 22.00 9.45 1.72
CA GLN A 303 21.07 9.92 2.71
C GLN A 303 20.36 11.14 2.16
N SER A 304 19.01 11.05 1.98
CA SER A 304 18.16 12.21 1.75
C SER A 304 17.94 12.96 3.05
N GLU A 305 17.70 14.26 2.96
CA GLU A 305 17.29 15.08 4.12
C GLU A 305 15.85 14.81 4.55
N HIS A 306 15.06 14.21 3.64
CA HIS A 306 13.63 13.92 3.83
C HIS A 306 13.40 12.42 3.76
N GLY A 307 12.41 11.95 4.50
CA GLY A 307 11.92 10.57 4.42
C GLY A 307 11.43 10.25 3.01
N ILE A 308 11.43 8.97 2.64
CA ILE A 308 11.00 8.53 1.31
C ILE A 308 9.80 7.60 1.47
N GLU A 309 8.70 8.00 0.85
CA GLU A 309 7.44 7.24 0.83
C GLU A 309 7.28 6.43 -0.47
N CYS A 310 7.71 6.99 -1.58
CA CYS A 310 7.56 6.35 -2.88
C CYS A 310 8.73 6.63 -3.82
N LEU A 311 8.96 5.70 -4.77
CA LEU A 311 10.03 5.74 -5.77
C LEU A 311 9.48 5.45 -7.16
N ALA A 312 10.02 6.12 -8.18
CA ALA A 312 9.78 5.78 -9.57
C ALA A 312 10.98 6.11 -10.47
N PHE A 313 11.42 5.16 -11.28
CA PHE A 313 12.38 5.43 -12.36
C PHE A 313 11.71 6.17 -13.52
N SER A 314 12.48 7.04 -14.17
CA SER A 314 12.06 7.65 -15.43
C SER A 314 11.87 6.56 -16.51
N PRO A 315 10.99 6.80 -17.52
CA PRO A 315 10.87 5.88 -18.65
C PRO A 315 12.23 5.66 -19.33
N SER A 316 12.48 4.43 -19.75
CA SER A 316 13.74 4.04 -20.40
C SER A 316 13.99 4.69 -21.76
N SER A 317 12.96 5.29 -22.35
CA SER A 317 13.08 6.12 -23.57
C SER A 317 13.87 7.41 -23.34
N ALA A 318 14.01 7.85 -22.10
CA ALA A 318 14.81 9.04 -21.77
C ALA A 318 16.32 8.70 -21.77
N ASP A 319 17.12 9.48 -22.49
CA ASP A 319 18.60 9.45 -22.38
C ASP A 319 19.08 9.83 -20.97
N LEU A 320 18.17 10.34 -20.14
CA LEU A 320 18.43 10.80 -18.79
C LEU A 320 18.17 9.67 -17.80
N LYS A 321 19.21 9.26 -17.09
CA LYS A 321 19.16 8.22 -16.04
C LYS A 321 18.66 8.79 -14.73
N LEU A 322 17.32 9.02 -14.65
CA LEU A 322 16.68 9.67 -13.52
C LEU A 322 15.77 8.71 -12.76
N PHE A 323 15.61 9.01 -11.49
CA PHE A 323 14.52 8.49 -10.65
C PHE A 323 13.98 9.62 -9.78
N ALA A 324 12.77 9.47 -9.32
CA ALA A 324 12.11 10.40 -8.42
C ALA A 324 11.75 9.70 -7.10
N CYS A 325 11.83 10.44 -6.01
CA CYS A 325 11.37 10.06 -4.69
C CYS A 325 10.34 11.06 -4.21
N GLY A 326 9.23 10.59 -3.67
CA GLY A 326 8.24 11.39 -2.96
C GLY A 326 8.38 11.24 -1.45
N SER A 327 8.07 12.30 -0.70
CA SER A 327 8.13 12.34 0.75
C SER A 327 6.84 12.87 1.38
N LEU A 328 6.59 12.50 2.64
CA LEU A 328 5.39 12.94 3.37
C LEU A 328 5.39 14.44 3.72
N ASP A 329 6.52 15.13 3.58
CA ASP A 329 6.59 16.60 3.70
C ASP A 329 6.19 17.36 2.43
N GLY A 330 5.74 16.63 1.39
CA GLY A 330 5.22 17.19 0.14
C GLY A 330 6.29 17.45 -0.93
N ARG A 331 7.52 16.99 -0.76
CA ARG A 331 8.61 17.19 -1.73
C ARG A 331 8.78 16.00 -2.65
N ILE A 332 9.18 16.30 -3.88
CA ILE A 332 9.60 15.29 -4.85
C ILE A 332 11.03 15.61 -5.23
N SER A 333 11.95 14.71 -4.89
CA SER A 333 13.38 14.82 -5.22
C SER A 333 13.69 14.02 -6.47
N ILE A 334 14.26 14.66 -7.50
CA ILE A 334 14.67 14.03 -8.75
C ILE A 334 16.18 13.87 -8.77
N TRP A 335 16.64 12.64 -8.96
CA TRP A 335 18.03 12.23 -8.84
C TRP A 335 18.57 11.67 -10.16
N ASP A 336 19.84 11.95 -10.44
CA ASP A 336 20.62 11.30 -11.50
C ASP A 336 21.32 10.08 -10.89
N TYR A 337 20.85 8.86 -11.22
CA TYR A 337 21.42 7.65 -10.64
C TYR A 337 22.75 7.22 -11.26
N ALA A 338 23.15 7.80 -12.39
CA ALA A 338 24.49 7.59 -12.94
C ALA A 338 25.56 8.42 -12.22
N LYS A 339 25.16 9.53 -11.61
CA LYS A 339 26.04 10.45 -10.87
C LYS A 339 25.83 10.45 -9.37
N TYR A 340 24.79 9.77 -8.90
CA TYR A 340 24.35 9.75 -7.50
C TYR A 340 24.16 11.18 -6.96
N SER A 341 23.52 12.05 -7.72
CA SER A 341 23.35 13.45 -7.37
C SER A 341 21.93 13.94 -7.55
N LEU A 342 21.48 14.76 -6.61
CA LEU A 342 20.22 15.47 -6.70
C LEU A 342 20.26 16.44 -7.90
N ARG A 343 19.22 16.45 -8.71
CA ARG A 343 19.07 17.35 -9.85
C ARG A 343 18.12 18.48 -9.59
N THR A 344 16.95 18.15 -9.08
CA THR A 344 15.85 19.10 -8.93
C THR A 344 14.95 18.67 -7.79
N ILE A 345 14.31 19.62 -7.17
CA ILE A 345 13.24 19.41 -6.19
C ILE A 345 11.97 20.06 -6.75
N CYS A 346 10.87 19.31 -6.69
CA CYS A 346 9.53 19.84 -6.92
C CYS A 346 8.85 19.97 -5.56
N GLU A 347 8.19 21.08 -5.33
CA GLU A 347 7.46 21.33 -4.08
C GLU A 347 5.96 21.39 -4.37
N ASN A 348 5.18 20.70 -3.55
CA ASN A 348 3.73 20.79 -3.65
C ASN A 348 3.28 22.23 -3.40
N PRO A 349 2.24 22.69 -4.14
CA PRO A 349 1.70 24.06 -3.95
C PRO A 349 1.02 24.25 -2.59
N VAL A 350 0.56 23.15 -1.99
CA VAL A 350 -0.08 23.15 -0.67
C VAL A 350 0.95 22.70 0.37
N PRO A 351 1.21 23.46 1.41
CA PRO A 351 2.12 23.05 2.50
C PRO A 351 1.62 21.79 3.21
N ASN A 352 2.54 20.93 3.62
CA ASN A 352 2.27 19.67 4.34
C ASN A 352 1.33 18.70 3.59
N ASP A 353 1.21 18.83 2.28
CA ASP A 353 0.48 17.90 1.42
C ASP A 353 1.42 16.78 0.99
N GLY A 354 1.50 15.72 1.79
CA GLY A 354 2.45 14.62 1.63
C GLY A 354 2.29 13.89 0.30
N VAL A 355 3.40 13.47 -0.29
CA VAL A 355 3.42 12.70 -1.55
C VAL A 355 3.32 11.21 -1.22
N ILE A 356 2.19 10.58 -1.58
CA ILE A 356 1.88 9.17 -1.32
C ILE A 356 2.35 8.27 -2.47
N ARG A 357 2.09 8.68 -3.71
CA ARG A 357 2.48 7.93 -4.92
C ARG A 357 3.02 8.86 -5.99
N ILE A 358 3.99 8.37 -6.76
CA ILE A 358 4.52 9.07 -7.93
C ILE A 358 4.60 8.11 -9.12
N LYS A 359 4.28 8.62 -10.31
CA LYS A 359 4.54 7.92 -11.59
C LYS A 359 4.96 8.92 -12.65
N TRP A 360 5.83 8.48 -13.55
CA TRP A 360 6.18 9.24 -14.73
C TRP A 360 5.09 9.06 -15.80
N LEU A 361 4.50 10.15 -16.27
CA LEU A 361 3.53 10.13 -17.37
C LEU A 361 4.24 10.06 -18.73
N ASN A 362 5.39 10.72 -18.82
CA ASN A 362 6.32 10.68 -19.96
C ASN A 362 7.74 11.04 -19.49
N ASP A 363 8.67 11.21 -20.42
CA ASP A 363 10.09 11.49 -20.12
C ASP A 363 10.32 12.79 -19.32
N ASN A 364 9.37 13.74 -19.36
CA ASN A 364 9.51 15.08 -18.76
C ASN A 364 8.46 15.41 -17.71
N THR A 365 7.49 14.52 -17.45
CA THR A 365 6.37 14.82 -16.55
C THR A 365 6.20 13.75 -15.50
N ILE A 366 6.24 14.15 -14.25
CA ILE A 366 5.94 13.33 -13.08
C ILE A 366 4.56 13.73 -12.56
N LEU A 367 3.72 12.76 -12.26
CA LEU A 367 2.47 12.94 -11.54
C LEU A 367 2.63 12.42 -10.11
N ALA A 368 2.21 13.23 -9.15
CA ALA A 368 2.20 12.93 -7.73
C ALA A 368 0.77 12.92 -7.21
N ALA A 369 0.39 11.86 -6.51
CA ALA A 369 -0.82 11.78 -5.71
C ALA A 369 -0.49 12.11 -4.26
N THR A 370 -1.36 12.88 -3.62
CA THR A 370 -1.06 13.49 -2.32
C THR A 370 -2.03 13.07 -1.22
N SER A 371 -1.63 13.38 0.01
CA SER A 371 -2.40 13.11 1.24
C SER A 371 -3.68 13.95 1.35
N GLN A 372 -3.74 15.11 0.69
CA GLN A 372 -4.93 15.97 0.69
C GLN A 372 -5.81 15.80 -0.55
N GLY A 373 -5.57 14.74 -1.34
CA GLY A 373 -6.42 14.40 -2.48
C GLY A 373 -6.08 15.12 -3.79
N ASN A 374 -4.91 15.76 -3.87
CA ASN A 374 -4.46 16.45 -5.07
C ASN A 374 -3.63 15.52 -5.98
N LEU A 375 -3.72 15.76 -7.29
CA LEU A 375 -2.87 15.15 -8.30
C LEU A 375 -2.04 16.25 -8.96
N ASN A 376 -0.78 16.38 -8.54
CA ASN A 376 0.11 17.44 -8.99
C ASN A 376 1.08 16.94 -10.04
N ALA A 377 1.07 17.56 -11.22
CA ALA A 377 2.00 17.23 -12.29
C ALA A 377 3.14 18.25 -12.38
N PHE A 378 4.37 17.74 -12.43
CA PHE A 378 5.58 18.56 -12.44
C PHE A 378 6.43 18.32 -13.70
N ASP A 379 7.11 19.35 -14.17
CA ASP A 379 8.19 19.24 -15.13
C ASP A 379 9.45 18.71 -14.44
N ALA A 380 9.89 17.53 -14.81
CA ALA A 380 11.02 16.85 -14.19
C ALA A 380 12.38 17.55 -14.41
N ARG A 381 12.48 18.47 -15.37
CA ARG A 381 13.72 19.22 -15.66
C ARG A 381 13.85 20.47 -14.80
N THR A 382 12.73 21.13 -14.55
CA THR A 382 12.70 22.44 -13.86
C THR A 382 12.16 22.37 -12.45
N GLY A 383 11.41 21.29 -12.10
CA GLY A 383 10.69 21.17 -10.84
C GLY A 383 9.39 21.99 -10.78
N SER A 384 9.05 22.70 -11.88
CA SER A 384 7.86 23.55 -11.87
C SER A 384 6.56 22.76 -12.00
N LEU A 385 5.53 23.19 -11.28
CA LEU A 385 4.18 22.66 -11.39
C LEU A 385 3.62 22.96 -12.80
N LYS A 386 3.10 21.94 -13.48
CA LYS A 386 2.42 22.05 -14.78
C LYS A 386 0.91 22.23 -14.62
N PHE A 387 0.30 21.38 -13.83
CA PHE A 387 -1.13 21.42 -13.52
C PHE A 387 -1.40 20.65 -12.23
N THR A 388 -2.58 20.91 -11.66
CA THR A 388 -3.17 20.14 -10.58
C THR A 388 -4.55 19.65 -11.03
N LEU A 389 -4.89 18.38 -10.74
CA LEU A 389 -6.25 17.87 -10.84
C LEU A 389 -6.80 17.68 -9.44
N THR A 390 -8.01 18.16 -9.21
CA THR A 390 -8.69 18.12 -7.91
C THR A 390 -9.99 17.34 -8.00
N GLY A 391 -10.43 16.79 -6.87
CA GLY A 391 -11.68 16.04 -6.82
C GLY A 391 -11.78 15.09 -5.63
N HIS A 392 -10.70 14.47 -5.24
CA HIS A 392 -10.61 13.79 -3.94
C HIS A 392 -10.35 14.79 -2.82
N TYR A 393 -10.67 14.42 -1.59
CA TYR A 393 -10.48 15.29 -0.43
C TYR A 393 -9.67 14.67 0.70
N TYR A 394 -9.31 13.39 0.58
CA TYR A 394 -8.39 12.65 1.45
C TYR A 394 -7.31 11.94 0.64
N HIS A 395 -6.47 11.14 1.29
CA HIS A 395 -5.34 10.43 0.69
C HIS A 395 -5.71 9.72 -0.61
N ILE A 396 -4.93 9.96 -1.66
CA ILE A 396 -4.98 9.14 -2.88
C ILE A 396 -3.95 8.01 -2.71
N TYR A 397 -4.43 6.80 -2.46
CA TYR A 397 -3.56 5.65 -2.18
C TYR A 397 -2.88 5.09 -3.43
N GLU A 398 -3.59 5.03 -4.54
CA GLU A 398 -3.05 4.51 -5.79
C GLU A 398 -3.69 5.20 -7.00
N PHE A 399 -2.96 5.18 -8.13
CA PHE A 399 -3.49 5.63 -9.41
C PHE A 399 -2.88 4.88 -10.57
N VAL A 400 -3.62 4.75 -11.67
CA VAL A 400 -3.20 4.12 -12.93
C VAL A 400 -3.46 5.03 -14.10
N TYR A 401 -2.43 5.25 -14.94
CA TYR A 401 -2.54 6.07 -16.15
C TYR A 401 -2.43 5.20 -17.39
N LYS A 402 -3.45 5.27 -18.27
CA LYS A 402 -3.50 4.61 -19.57
C LYS A 402 -3.28 5.65 -20.67
N ALA A 403 -2.02 5.81 -21.09
CA ALA A 403 -1.59 6.88 -21.97
C ALA A 403 -2.34 6.88 -23.33
N GLN A 404 -2.65 5.69 -23.90
CA GLN A 404 -3.33 5.56 -25.18
C GLN A 404 -4.72 6.18 -25.20
N GLU A 405 -5.40 6.19 -24.07
CA GLU A 405 -6.76 6.72 -23.90
C GLU A 405 -6.77 8.04 -23.12
N ASN A 406 -5.60 8.50 -22.71
CA ASN A 406 -5.43 9.66 -21.82
C ASN A 406 -6.33 9.57 -20.58
N LEU A 407 -6.41 8.37 -19.97
CA LEU A 407 -7.31 8.05 -18.87
C LEU A 407 -6.50 7.80 -17.60
N LEU A 408 -6.84 8.51 -16.55
CA LEU A 408 -6.26 8.41 -15.23
C LEU A 408 -7.33 7.92 -14.25
N LEU A 409 -7.11 6.74 -13.67
CA LEU A 409 -7.93 6.18 -12.59
C LEU A 409 -7.21 6.41 -11.27
N THR A 410 -7.94 6.87 -10.26
CA THR A 410 -7.45 7.11 -8.90
C THR A 410 -8.37 6.48 -7.87
N VAL A 411 -7.83 6.11 -6.72
CA VAL A 411 -8.57 5.59 -5.56
C VAL A 411 -8.12 6.27 -4.28
N SER A 412 -9.07 6.49 -3.38
CA SER A 412 -8.85 7.36 -2.23
C SER A 412 -9.52 6.85 -0.95
N GLU A 413 -9.01 7.35 0.16
CA GLU A 413 -9.59 7.26 1.50
C GLU A 413 -11.00 7.86 1.58
N ASP A 414 -11.38 8.70 0.61
CA ASP A 414 -12.73 9.29 0.52
C ASP A 414 -13.82 8.31 0.03
N ASN A 415 -13.53 7.01 0.06
CA ASN A 415 -14.40 5.90 -0.36
C ASN A 415 -14.75 5.92 -1.85
N THR A 416 -14.04 6.68 -2.67
CA THR A 416 -14.34 6.79 -4.10
C THR A 416 -13.18 6.38 -4.98
N ALA A 417 -13.53 5.94 -6.20
CA ALA A 417 -12.59 5.89 -7.30
C ALA A 417 -13.02 6.91 -8.37
N LYS A 418 -12.07 7.58 -9.00
CA LYS A 418 -12.35 8.64 -9.95
C LYS A 418 -11.58 8.46 -11.25
N ILE A 419 -12.22 8.88 -12.35
CA ILE A 419 -11.61 8.94 -13.68
C ILE A 419 -11.37 10.40 -14.04
N PHE A 420 -10.15 10.71 -14.39
CA PHE A 420 -9.75 12.02 -14.92
C PHE A 420 -9.19 11.92 -16.33
N LYS A 421 -9.27 13.01 -17.08
CA LYS A 421 -8.48 13.24 -18.27
C LYS A 421 -7.26 14.09 -17.93
N VAL A 422 -6.11 13.62 -18.31
CA VAL A 422 -4.86 14.37 -18.12
C VAL A 422 -4.78 15.48 -19.17
N PRO A 423 -4.49 16.74 -18.81
CA PRO A 423 -4.25 17.80 -19.78
C PRO A 423 -3.14 17.44 -20.77
N GLU A 424 -3.16 18.02 -21.98
CA GLU A 424 -2.12 17.79 -22.97
C GLU A 424 -0.73 18.05 -22.39
N LEU A 425 0.12 17.04 -22.40
CA LEU A 425 1.42 17.07 -21.73
C LEU A 425 2.48 17.79 -22.55
N GLY A 426 2.24 18.56 -23.51
CA GLY A 426 3.26 19.29 -24.32
C GLY A 426 4.60 18.54 -24.47
N ASP A 427 5.22 18.59 -25.61
CA ASP A 427 6.51 17.94 -25.89
C ASP A 427 7.68 18.46 -25.02
#